data_d686da0acc7ae7d9404bdc7ede45d15a
#
_entry.id   d686da0acc7ae7d9404bdc7ede45d15a
#
_cell.length_a   1.000
_cell.length_b   1.000
_cell.length_c   1.000
_cell.angle_alpha   90.00
_cell.angle_beta   90.00
_cell.angle_gamma   90.00
#
_symmetry.space_group_name_H-M   'P 1'
#
loop_
_entity.id
_entity.type
_entity.pdbx_description
1 polymer ?
#
loop_
_entity_poly.entity_id
_entity_poly.type
_entity_poly.pdbx_seq_one_letter_code
_entity_poly.pdbx_strand_id
1 'polypeptide(L)'
;MKKQLTQFMPTLVVMVLILALTVATYNISLRQEEEECFSRLENASETIVQSIQNRVNDNLNYLRLIGKDFSNEDHLPTYEEYRDRLNTFEDVSLFERVDLLMQNNTLYTMHDKTQQIYSNEFLILNSKAEYMDLVHTDTLTNKRSVNYYVPILQNKTVVAYLVGVLQCDTLDEQFYTKILNGKTHNLIIDTTDGQVVMDNQDMLDYDISTTNGYKLLSPKKNVLKQIHSLKSGAVAFEKGGNKKYLIYKPVKIYNWELLITIDEEDAFASALTLKKNYMVMVICEILILLLYCGFYITKVRRMSKKSNELTEDLNVSNTLIQCVRKLSDDIYKDSSIDDILQIICEFYQAERCYVLDLDMDNKKANGIYEYGKRHDDIHIENMVRLCLEHMDLVNQFFENQKSYYIEDVTREIPSTSPIYSSFIQQKIQSIIVVPFMDNQKIKGVFAVDNPKQNYYQKDFLESLCFFIKTAMEREKELSLIHI
;
A
#
# COMPACT_ATOMS: atom_id res chain seq x y z
N MET A 1 25.77 -17.93 -9.14
CA MET A 1 25.03 -16.69 -8.80
C MET A 1 24.34 -16.00 -9.98
N LYS A 2 25.03 -15.63 -11.09
CA LYS A 2 24.40 -14.99 -12.27
C LYS A 2 23.24 -15.80 -12.89
N LYS A 3 23.37 -17.11 -13.04
CA LYS A 3 22.37 -17.98 -13.67
C LYS A 3 21.08 -18.14 -12.83
N GLN A 4 21.14 -17.90 -11.53
CA GLN A 4 20.00 -17.98 -10.63
C GLN A 4 19.25 -16.64 -10.56
N LEU A 5 19.97 -15.52 -10.63
CA LEU A 5 19.38 -14.19 -10.75
C LEU A 5 18.51 -14.10 -12.02
N THR A 6 18.95 -14.73 -13.11
CA THR A 6 18.18 -14.79 -14.38
C THR A 6 16.89 -15.59 -14.27
N GLN A 7 16.77 -16.55 -13.37
CA GLN A 7 15.52 -17.28 -13.14
C GLN A 7 14.53 -16.56 -12.21
N PHE A 8 15.03 -15.72 -11.30
CA PHE A 8 14.21 -14.95 -10.36
C PHE A 8 13.63 -13.68 -10.99
N MET A 9 14.41 -13.00 -11.81
CA MET A 9 14.02 -11.73 -12.43
C MET A 9 12.70 -11.77 -13.21
N PRO A 10 12.41 -12.77 -14.05
CA PRO A 10 11.13 -12.80 -14.78
C PRO A 10 9.92 -12.87 -13.87
N THR A 11 9.96 -13.70 -12.83
CA THR A 11 8.83 -13.83 -11.89
C THR A 11 8.64 -12.57 -11.05
N LEU A 12 9.72 -11.93 -10.63
CA LEU A 12 9.65 -10.64 -9.93
C LEU A 12 9.05 -9.55 -10.85
N VAL A 13 9.50 -9.47 -12.10
CA VAL A 13 8.98 -8.51 -13.07
C VAL A 13 7.49 -8.72 -13.31
N VAL A 14 7.04 -9.97 -13.46
CA VAL A 14 5.60 -10.28 -13.61
C VAL A 14 4.80 -9.83 -12.39
N MET A 15 5.28 -10.09 -11.18
CA MET A 15 4.60 -9.64 -9.94
C MET A 15 4.51 -8.12 -9.84
N VAL A 16 5.57 -7.40 -10.19
CA VAL A 16 5.58 -5.93 -10.21
C VAL A 16 4.64 -5.39 -11.29
N LEU A 17 4.57 -6.04 -12.45
CA LEU A 17 3.63 -5.68 -13.51
C LEU A 17 2.17 -5.89 -13.08
N ILE A 18 1.85 -6.99 -12.39
CA ILE A 18 0.51 -7.24 -11.84
C ILE A 18 0.16 -6.11 -10.86
N LEU A 19 1.03 -5.79 -9.92
CA LEU A 19 0.81 -4.70 -8.95
C LEU A 19 0.58 -3.35 -9.65
N ALA A 20 1.38 -3.04 -10.67
CA ALA A 20 1.22 -1.81 -11.44
C ALA A 20 -0.12 -1.78 -12.20
N LEU A 21 -0.54 -2.92 -12.75
CA LEU A 21 -1.83 -3.06 -13.43
C LEU A 21 -3.00 -2.88 -12.45
N THR A 22 -2.92 -3.47 -11.27
CA THR A 22 -3.94 -3.30 -10.20
C THR A 22 -4.10 -1.84 -9.80
N VAL A 23 -2.99 -1.12 -9.61
CA VAL A 23 -3.02 0.32 -9.30
C VAL A 23 -3.58 1.14 -10.47
N ALA A 24 -3.22 0.80 -11.70
CA ALA A 24 -3.74 1.48 -12.88
C ALA A 24 -5.25 1.28 -13.05
N THR A 25 -5.74 0.03 -12.92
CA THR A 25 -7.17 -0.28 -13.00
C THR A 25 -7.98 0.39 -11.88
N TYR A 26 -7.42 0.45 -10.66
CA TYR A 26 -8.03 1.20 -9.57
C TYR A 26 -8.24 2.68 -9.90
N ASN A 27 -7.21 3.35 -10.42
CA ASN A 27 -7.30 4.77 -10.77
C ASN A 27 -8.31 5.03 -11.92
N ILE A 28 -8.41 4.11 -12.88
CA ILE A 28 -9.40 4.19 -13.96
C ILE A 28 -10.81 4.01 -13.40
N SER A 29 -11.03 3.00 -12.57
CA SER A 29 -12.33 2.75 -11.95
C SER A 29 -12.81 3.91 -11.08
N LEU A 30 -11.91 4.54 -10.31
CA LEU A 30 -12.28 5.72 -9.52
C LEU A 30 -12.77 6.88 -10.39
N ARG A 31 -12.08 7.15 -11.51
CA ARG A 31 -12.49 8.22 -12.43
C ARG A 31 -13.85 7.91 -13.07
N GLN A 32 -14.07 6.68 -13.48
CA GLN A 32 -15.34 6.26 -14.06
C GLN A 32 -16.51 6.39 -13.07
N GLU A 33 -16.32 5.99 -11.82
CA GLU A 33 -17.33 6.16 -10.77
C GLU A 33 -17.63 7.64 -10.48
N GLU A 34 -16.60 8.49 -10.48
CA GLU A 34 -16.78 9.94 -10.31
C GLU A 34 -17.59 10.54 -11.46
N GLU A 35 -17.26 10.22 -12.71
CA GLU A 35 -18.01 10.66 -13.91
C GLU A 35 -19.45 10.14 -13.90
N GLU A 36 -19.66 8.88 -13.53
CA GLU A 36 -21.00 8.29 -13.43
C GLU A 36 -21.84 8.94 -12.33
N CYS A 37 -21.25 9.25 -11.17
CA CYS A 37 -21.93 9.96 -10.10
C CYS A 37 -22.38 11.35 -10.55
N PHE A 38 -21.50 12.12 -11.19
CA PHE A 38 -21.87 13.43 -11.74
C PHE A 38 -22.99 13.33 -12.79
N SER A 39 -22.90 12.35 -13.69
CA SER A 39 -23.94 12.12 -14.70
C SER A 39 -25.29 11.79 -14.08
N ARG A 40 -25.33 10.95 -13.04
CA ARG A 40 -26.56 10.63 -12.29
C ARG A 40 -27.14 11.87 -11.62
N LEU A 41 -26.33 12.68 -10.97
CA LEU A 41 -26.76 13.92 -10.33
C LEU A 41 -27.27 14.95 -11.36
N GLU A 42 -26.60 15.07 -12.51
CA GLU A 42 -27.02 15.95 -13.60
C GLU A 42 -28.38 15.53 -14.17
N ASN A 43 -28.56 14.24 -14.47
CA ASN A 43 -29.83 13.69 -14.94
C ASN A 43 -30.95 13.89 -13.94
N ALA A 44 -30.66 13.69 -12.65
CA ALA A 44 -31.62 13.91 -11.58
C ALA A 44 -31.97 15.40 -11.46
N SER A 45 -31.00 16.30 -11.58
CA SER A 45 -31.25 17.74 -11.58
C SER A 45 -32.15 18.19 -12.75
N GLU A 46 -31.95 17.60 -13.96
CA GLU A 46 -32.81 17.84 -15.10
C GLU A 46 -34.26 17.43 -14.82
N THR A 47 -34.43 16.23 -14.27
CA THR A 47 -35.76 15.68 -13.92
C THR A 47 -36.47 16.57 -12.90
N ILE A 48 -35.75 17.04 -11.87
CA ILE A 48 -36.33 17.94 -10.85
C ILE A 48 -36.74 19.27 -11.51
N VAL A 49 -35.84 19.87 -12.29
CA VAL A 49 -36.13 21.13 -12.99
C VAL A 49 -37.36 20.99 -13.88
N GLN A 50 -37.46 19.92 -14.66
CA GLN A 50 -38.65 19.69 -15.52
C GLN A 50 -39.92 19.49 -14.68
N SER A 51 -39.84 18.78 -13.57
CA SER A 51 -40.97 18.57 -12.66
C SER A 51 -41.46 19.90 -12.11
N ILE A 52 -40.55 20.77 -11.65
CA ILE A 52 -40.88 22.12 -11.14
C ILE A 52 -41.52 22.96 -12.25
N GLN A 53 -40.91 22.98 -13.43
CA GLN A 53 -41.43 23.75 -14.58
C GLN A 53 -42.88 23.32 -14.94
N ASN A 54 -43.10 22.03 -15.07
CA ASN A 54 -44.41 21.49 -15.41
C ASN A 54 -45.47 21.89 -14.34
N ARG A 55 -45.09 21.73 -13.07
CA ARG A 55 -45.99 22.03 -11.98
C ARG A 55 -46.37 23.49 -11.89
N VAL A 56 -45.40 24.40 -12.04
CA VAL A 56 -45.63 25.85 -12.07
C VAL A 56 -46.50 26.20 -13.25
N ASN A 57 -46.24 25.64 -14.44
CA ASN A 57 -47.07 25.87 -15.61
C ASN A 57 -48.53 25.36 -15.45
N ASP A 58 -48.66 24.18 -14.83
CA ASP A 58 -50.00 23.61 -14.55
C ASP A 58 -50.78 24.51 -13.59
N ASN A 59 -50.13 25.01 -12.54
CA ASN A 59 -50.72 25.97 -11.62
C ASN A 59 -51.17 27.27 -12.32
N LEU A 60 -50.28 27.83 -13.14
CA LEU A 60 -50.65 29.02 -13.95
C LEU A 60 -51.82 28.73 -14.91
N ASN A 61 -51.82 27.59 -15.58
CA ASN A 61 -52.94 27.18 -16.45
C ASN A 61 -54.24 27.06 -15.67
N TYR A 62 -54.18 26.48 -14.45
CA TYR A 62 -55.34 26.42 -13.58
C TYR A 62 -55.88 27.81 -13.22
N LEU A 63 -55.02 28.72 -12.78
CA LEU A 63 -55.43 30.11 -12.52
C LEU A 63 -55.99 30.81 -13.77
N ARG A 64 -55.39 30.57 -14.94
CA ARG A 64 -55.89 31.13 -16.22
C ARG A 64 -57.27 30.66 -16.57
N LEU A 65 -57.60 29.37 -16.29
CA LEU A 65 -58.93 28.83 -16.51
C LEU A 65 -59.97 29.51 -15.63
N ILE A 66 -59.67 29.64 -14.33
CA ILE A 66 -60.54 30.36 -13.39
C ILE A 66 -60.62 31.84 -13.80
N GLY A 67 -59.53 32.51 -14.09
CA GLY A 67 -59.49 33.92 -14.49
C GLY A 67 -60.27 34.20 -15.78
N LYS A 68 -60.23 33.25 -16.74
CA LYS A 68 -61.00 33.37 -17.99
C LYS A 68 -62.50 33.25 -17.72
N ASP A 69 -62.93 32.43 -16.79
CA ASP A 69 -64.32 32.29 -16.40
C ASP A 69 -64.84 33.62 -15.86
N PHE A 70 -64.10 34.25 -14.98
CA PHE A 70 -64.43 35.58 -14.47
C PHE A 70 -64.34 36.69 -15.53
N SER A 71 -63.48 36.59 -16.55
CA SER A 71 -63.35 37.58 -17.60
C SER A 71 -64.51 37.57 -18.60
N ASN A 72 -65.27 36.51 -18.71
CA ASN A 72 -66.41 36.35 -19.59
C ASN A 72 -67.69 36.97 -19.09
N GLU A 73 -67.70 37.47 -17.85
CA GLU A 73 -68.88 38.09 -17.26
C GLU A 73 -68.91 39.58 -17.48
N ASP A 74 -70.16 40.14 -17.52
CA ASP A 74 -70.39 41.57 -17.72
C ASP A 74 -70.10 42.41 -16.45
N HIS A 75 -69.92 41.74 -15.29
CA HIS A 75 -69.63 42.40 -14.02
C HIS A 75 -68.54 41.63 -13.24
N LEU A 76 -67.86 42.34 -12.34
CA LEU A 76 -66.95 41.69 -11.38
C LEU A 76 -67.75 40.84 -10.39
N PRO A 77 -67.24 39.62 -10.00
CA PRO A 77 -67.96 38.77 -9.10
C PRO A 77 -68.12 39.43 -7.73
N THR A 78 -69.25 39.20 -7.13
CA THR A 78 -69.46 39.47 -5.72
C THR A 78 -68.64 38.49 -4.88
N TYR A 79 -68.43 38.80 -3.61
CA TYR A 79 -67.67 37.89 -2.74
C TYR A 79 -68.30 36.48 -2.64
N GLU A 80 -69.64 36.43 -2.63
CA GLU A 80 -70.38 35.14 -2.55
C GLU A 80 -70.23 34.32 -3.85
N GLU A 81 -70.34 34.95 -5.00
CA GLU A 81 -70.15 34.29 -6.29
C GLU A 81 -68.70 33.78 -6.46
N TYR A 82 -67.76 34.58 -6.00
CA TYR A 82 -66.33 34.19 -6.00
C TYR A 82 -66.10 32.95 -5.13
N ARG A 83 -66.55 32.97 -3.88
CA ARG A 83 -66.43 31.87 -2.95
C ARG A 83 -67.10 30.60 -3.46
N ASP A 84 -68.34 30.67 -3.97
CA ASP A 84 -69.07 29.50 -4.44
C ASP A 84 -68.41 28.87 -5.67
N ARG A 85 -67.76 29.66 -6.51
CA ARG A 85 -66.98 29.16 -7.66
C ARG A 85 -65.69 28.47 -7.20
N LEU A 86 -64.94 29.10 -6.32
CA LEU A 86 -63.71 28.50 -5.83
C LEU A 86 -63.97 27.18 -5.11
N ASN A 87 -65.05 27.03 -4.37
CA ASN A 87 -65.40 25.75 -3.74
C ASN A 87 -65.54 24.60 -4.75
N THR A 88 -65.88 24.89 -6.03
CA THR A 88 -65.91 23.86 -7.09
C THR A 88 -64.53 23.44 -7.58
N PHE A 89 -63.48 24.21 -7.30
CA PHE A 89 -62.16 23.98 -7.79
C PHE A 89 -61.15 23.55 -6.71
N GLU A 90 -61.55 23.51 -5.44
CA GLU A 90 -60.65 23.32 -4.28
C GLU A 90 -59.86 22.02 -4.30
N ASP A 91 -60.37 20.95 -4.90
CA ASP A 91 -59.76 19.62 -4.91
C ASP A 91 -58.61 19.42 -5.95
N VAL A 92 -58.37 20.40 -6.83
CA VAL A 92 -57.51 20.24 -8.00
C VAL A 92 -56.25 21.12 -7.94
N SER A 93 -56.24 22.11 -7.08
CA SER A 93 -55.19 23.14 -7.01
C SER A 93 -54.04 22.74 -6.09
N LEU A 94 -52.84 23.09 -6.49
CA LEU A 94 -51.64 23.05 -5.66
C LEU A 94 -51.44 24.29 -4.81
N PHE A 95 -52.24 25.32 -5.09
CA PHE A 95 -52.22 26.55 -4.29
C PHE A 95 -52.85 26.25 -2.90
N GLU A 96 -52.20 26.74 -1.87
CA GLU A 96 -52.78 26.71 -0.51
C GLU A 96 -54.11 27.47 -0.46
N ARG A 97 -54.18 28.55 -1.19
CA ARG A 97 -55.39 29.29 -1.44
C ARG A 97 -55.34 30.06 -2.75
N VAL A 98 -56.50 30.36 -3.27
CA VAL A 98 -56.66 31.25 -4.41
C VAL A 98 -57.44 32.46 -3.93
N ASP A 99 -56.92 33.65 -4.15
CA ASP A 99 -57.48 34.91 -3.72
C ASP A 99 -57.87 35.77 -4.92
N LEU A 100 -58.79 36.71 -4.75
CA LEU A 100 -59.10 37.70 -5.76
C LEU A 100 -58.74 39.07 -5.24
N LEU A 101 -57.75 39.70 -5.91
CA LEU A 101 -57.30 41.05 -5.61
C LEU A 101 -58.05 42.04 -6.52
N MET A 102 -58.89 42.86 -5.89
CA MET A 102 -59.71 43.87 -6.56
C MET A 102 -58.92 45.17 -6.78
N GLN A 103 -59.38 46.00 -7.76
CA GLN A 103 -58.75 47.27 -8.12
C GLN A 103 -58.68 48.27 -6.96
N ASN A 104 -59.56 48.13 -5.96
CA ASN A 104 -59.57 48.94 -4.73
C ASN A 104 -58.66 48.35 -3.62
N ASN A 105 -57.76 47.44 -3.94
CA ASN A 105 -56.89 46.71 -3.01
C ASN A 105 -57.65 45.88 -1.97
N THR A 106 -58.90 45.52 -2.22
CA THR A 106 -59.65 44.54 -1.40
C THR A 106 -59.25 43.13 -1.87
N LEU A 107 -58.87 42.28 -0.94
CA LEU A 107 -58.59 40.86 -1.17
C LEU A 107 -59.79 40.03 -0.75
N TYR A 108 -60.34 39.22 -1.68
CA TYR A 108 -61.31 38.18 -1.38
C TYR A 108 -60.58 36.87 -1.23
N THR A 109 -60.72 36.29 -0.03
CA THR A 109 -60.21 34.94 0.23
C THR A 109 -61.38 33.96 0.39
N MET A 110 -61.10 32.67 0.39
CA MET A 110 -62.13 31.65 0.62
C MET A 110 -62.91 31.84 1.92
N HIS A 111 -62.23 32.36 2.97
CA HIS A 111 -62.75 32.39 4.32
C HIS A 111 -63.14 33.79 4.78
N ASP A 112 -62.63 34.84 4.18
CA ASP A 112 -62.92 36.21 4.64
C ASP A 112 -62.70 37.26 3.57
N LYS A 113 -63.36 38.41 3.74
CA LYS A 113 -63.20 39.60 2.92
C LYS A 113 -62.35 40.60 3.68
N THR A 114 -61.09 40.70 3.32
CA THR A 114 -60.14 41.60 3.99
C THR A 114 -59.92 42.88 3.18
N GLN A 115 -60.01 44.00 3.88
CA GLN A 115 -59.70 45.30 3.29
C GLN A 115 -58.21 45.64 3.52
N GLN A 116 -57.55 46.07 2.43
CA GLN A 116 -56.20 46.66 2.44
C GLN A 116 -55.07 45.80 3.09
N ILE A 117 -54.80 44.68 2.50
CA ILE A 117 -53.60 43.89 2.89
C ILE A 117 -52.36 44.45 2.20
N TYR A 118 -52.47 45.05 1.03
CA TYR A 118 -51.34 45.52 0.22
C TYR A 118 -51.54 46.95 -0.27
N SER A 119 -50.88 47.91 0.35
CA SER A 119 -51.16 49.33 0.15
C SER A 119 -50.86 49.87 -1.26
N ASN A 120 -50.17 49.16 -2.17
CA ASN A 120 -49.89 49.60 -3.53
C ASN A 120 -49.70 48.50 -4.58
N GLU A 121 -50.03 47.23 -4.30
CA GLU A 121 -49.74 46.14 -5.23
C GLU A 121 -50.52 46.22 -6.53
N PHE A 122 -51.77 46.55 -6.50
CA PHE A 122 -52.56 46.68 -7.75
C PHE A 122 -51.99 47.72 -8.72
N LEU A 123 -51.40 48.78 -8.21
CA LEU A 123 -50.78 49.80 -9.03
C LEU A 123 -49.45 49.32 -9.65
N ILE A 124 -48.71 48.52 -8.92
CA ILE A 124 -47.46 47.92 -9.39
C ILE A 124 -47.77 46.84 -10.43
N LEU A 125 -48.83 46.07 -10.25
CA LEU A 125 -49.24 44.95 -11.09
C LEU A 125 -50.07 45.37 -12.32
N ASN A 126 -50.45 46.59 -12.52
CA ASN A 126 -51.31 47.06 -13.63
C ASN A 126 -50.74 46.74 -15.04
N SER A 127 -50.13 45.59 -15.17
CA SER A 127 -49.67 44.97 -16.40
C SER A 127 -50.66 43.90 -16.85
N LYS A 128 -50.87 43.80 -18.18
CA LYS A 128 -51.71 42.75 -18.77
C LYS A 128 -51.01 41.40 -18.78
N ALA A 129 -49.80 41.30 -18.20
CA ALA A 129 -49.04 40.11 -18.12
C ALA A 129 -49.21 39.41 -16.78
N GLU A 130 -49.09 38.10 -16.80
CA GLU A 130 -48.98 37.30 -15.60
C GLU A 130 -47.71 37.65 -14.86
N TYR A 131 -47.75 37.58 -13.54
CA TYR A 131 -46.63 37.92 -12.69
C TYR A 131 -46.53 36.90 -11.52
N MET A 132 -45.34 36.66 -11.08
CA MET A 132 -45.05 35.93 -9.84
C MET A 132 -44.19 36.82 -8.97
N ASP A 133 -44.47 36.95 -7.71
CA ASP A 133 -43.69 37.76 -6.80
C ASP A 133 -42.46 36.96 -6.24
N LEU A 134 -41.64 37.68 -5.52
CA LEU A 134 -40.54 37.08 -4.75
C LEU A 134 -41.09 36.38 -3.52
N VAL A 135 -40.25 35.48 -2.94
CA VAL A 135 -40.59 34.85 -1.66
C VAL A 135 -40.80 35.92 -0.59
N HIS A 136 -41.96 35.86 0.06
CA HIS A 136 -42.32 36.77 1.12
C HIS A 136 -43.05 36.01 2.26
N THR A 137 -43.25 36.69 3.39
CA THR A 137 -44.11 36.13 4.46
C THR A 137 -45.55 36.54 4.19
N ASP A 138 -46.38 35.55 3.92
CA ASP A 138 -47.81 35.80 3.73
C ASP A 138 -48.45 36.34 5.01
N THR A 139 -49.11 37.46 4.91
CA THR A 139 -49.68 38.18 6.06
C THR A 139 -50.87 37.48 6.70
N LEU A 140 -51.53 36.57 6.00
CA LEU A 140 -52.67 35.81 6.52
C LEU A 140 -52.26 34.53 7.22
N THR A 141 -51.27 33.84 6.72
CA THR A 141 -50.83 32.55 7.25
C THR A 141 -49.54 32.64 8.08
N ASN A 142 -48.82 33.76 8.00
CA ASN A 142 -47.50 33.96 8.57
C ASN A 142 -46.48 32.91 8.11
N LYS A 143 -46.68 32.34 6.91
CA LYS A 143 -45.76 31.37 6.31
C LYS A 143 -45.06 31.99 5.07
N ARG A 144 -43.88 31.45 4.77
CA ARG A 144 -43.17 31.84 3.55
C ARG A 144 -43.95 31.36 2.34
N SER A 145 -44.23 32.25 1.40
CA SER A 145 -45.07 32.00 0.24
C SER A 145 -44.59 32.74 -1.00
N VAL A 146 -45.05 32.26 -2.15
CA VAL A 146 -44.88 32.89 -3.45
C VAL A 146 -46.26 33.04 -4.04
N ASN A 147 -46.59 34.25 -4.54
CA ASN A 147 -47.87 34.51 -5.15
C ASN A 147 -47.77 34.55 -6.66
N TYR A 148 -48.75 33.94 -7.29
CA TYR A 148 -48.95 33.99 -8.76
C TYR A 148 -50.13 34.88 -9.05
N TYR A 149 -49.92 35.86 -9.92
CA TYR A 149 -50.92 36.84 -10.30
C TYR A 149 -51.37 36.63 -11.74
N VAL A 150 -52.65 36.32 -11.96
CA VAL A 150 -53.24 36.23 -13.31
C VAL A 150 -54.26 37.35 -13.48
N PRO A 151 -54.09 38.25 -14.46
CA PRO A 151 -54.99 39.37 -14.63
C PRO A 151 -56.36 38.92 -15.16
N ILE A 152 -57.42 39.44 -14.56
CA ILE A 152 -58.79 39.35 -15.04
C ILE A 152 -59.05 40.59 -15.90
N LEU A 153 -59.36 40.35 -17.15
CA LEU A 153 -59.56 41.39 -18.14
C LEU A 153 -61.02 41.57 -18.50
N GLN A 154 -61.55 42.74 -18.31
CA GLN A 154 -62.86 43.14 -18.86
C GLN A 154 -62.63 44.30 -19.85
N ASN A 155 -63.19 44.22 -21.04
CA ASN A 155 -63.02 45.23 -22.10
C ASN A 155 -61.52 45.61 -22.33
N LYS A 156 -60.61 44.64 -22.29
CA LYS A 156 -59.16 44.80 -22.43
C LYS A 156 -58.46 45.59 -21.29
N THR A 157 -59.18 45.84 -20.20
CA THR A 157 -58.67 46.55 -19.02
C THR A 157 -58.53 45.54 -17.87
N VAL A 158 -57.46 45.61 -17.09
CA VAL A 158 -57.29 44.79 -15.89
C VAL A 158 -58.24 45.33 -14.81
N VAL A 159 -59.15 44.49 -14.34
CA VAL A 159 -60.12 44.86 -13.33
C VAL A 159 -59.89 44.21 -11.98
N ALA A 160 -59.20 43.07 -12.00
CA ALA A 160 -58.76 42.33 -10.81
C ALA A 160 -57.61 41.41 -11.15
N TYR A 161 -56.99 40.86 -10.16
CA TYR A 161 -56.04 39.73 -10.29
C TYR A 161 -56.52 38.53 -9.53
N LEU A 162 -56.43 37.39 -10.16
CA LEU A 162 -56.53 36.11 -9.45
C LEU A 162 -55.15 35.80 -8.88
N VAL A 163 -55.09 35.57 -7.58
CA VAL A 163 -53.83 35.37 -6.85
C VAL A 163 -53.78 33.95 -6.32
N GLY A 164 -52.91 33.12 -6.86
CA GLY A 164 -52.63 31.81 -6.33
C GLY A 164 -51.50 31.90 -5.32
N VAL A 165 -51.77 31.53 -4.07
CA VAL A 165 -50.77 31.56 -2.97
C VAL A 165 -50.20 30.18 -2.82
N LEU A 166 -48.90 30.04 -3.03
CA LEU A 166 -48.15 28.80 -2.91
C LEU A 166 -47.19 28.89 -1.72
N GLN A 167 -47.41 28.09 -0.71
CA GLN A 167 -46.50 28.05 0.44
C GLN A 167 -45.19 27.32 0.07
N CYS A 168 -44.05 27.80 0.57
CA CYS A 168 -42.77 27.20 0.33
C CYS A 168 -42.66 25.79 0.92
N ASP A 169 -43.27 25.55 2.08
CA ASP A 169 -43.32 24.22 2.74
C ASP A 169 -44.01 23.19 1.84
N THR A 170 -45.07 23.58 1.15
CA THR A 170 -45.83 22.70 0.23
C THR A 170 -44.99 22.38 -1.02
N LEU A 171 -44.14 23.32 -1.48
CA LEU A 171 -43.17 23.05 -2.55
C LEU A 171 -42.13 21.99 -2.10
N ASP A 172 -41.66 22.09 -0.88
CA ASP A 172 -40.66 21.13 -0.35
C ASP A 172 -41.22 19.71 -0.35
N GLU A 173 -42.46 19.49 0.09
CA GLU A 173 -43.06 18.18 0.07
C GLU A 173 -43.32 17.63 -1.35
N GLN A 174 -43.75 18.48 -2.26
CA GLN A 174 -44.10 18.09 -3.63
C GLN A 174 -42.92 17.81 -4.51
N PHE A 175 -41.80 18.52 -4.32
CA PHE A 175 -40.61 18.38 -5.12
C PHE A 175 -39.48 17.55 -4.45
N TYR A 176 -39.82 16.94 -3.29
CA TYR A 176 -38.90 16.03 -2.63
C TYR A 176 -38.73 14.76 -3.47
N THR A 177 -37.72 14.80 -4.32
CA THR A 177 -37.30 13.63 -5.08
C THR A 177 -36.14 12.96 -4.34
N LYS A 178 -36.33 11.73 -3.92
CA LYS A 178 -35.26 10.92 -3.28
C LYS A 178 -34.18 10.58 -4.30
N ILE A 179 -33.24 11.49 -4.50
CA ILE A 179 -32.05 11.25 -5.30
C ILE A 179 -31.03 10.55 -4.40
N LEU A 180 -30.34 9.54 -4.93
CA LEU A 180 -29.31 8.81 -4.21
C LEU A 180 -29.77 8.38 -2.78
N ASN A 181 -30.96 7.76 -2.73
CA ASN A 181 -31.59 7.28 -1.49
C ASN A 181 -31.96 8.38 -0.46
N GLY A 182 -32.21 9.60 -0.93
CA GLY A 182 -32.60 10.71 -0.07
C GLY A 182 -31.45 11.37 0.68
N LYS A 183 -30.21 11.18 0.21
CA LYS A 183 -28.99 11.74 0.82
C LYS A 183 -28.54 13.04 0.18
N THR A 184 -29.32 13.57 -0.75
CA THR A 184 -29.08 14.87 -1.36
C THR A 184 -29.81 15.96 -0.62
N HIS A 185 -29.16 17.10 -0.48
CA HIS A 185 -29.81 18.33 -0.07
C HIS A 185 -30.15 19.17 -1.31
N ASN A 186 -31.44 19.42 -1.52
CA ASN A 186 -31.96 20.16 -2.66
C ASN A 186 -32.45 21.54 -2.19
N LEU A 187 -31.92 22.57 -2.78
CA LEU A 187 -32.20 23.96 -2.46
C LEU A 187 -32.56 24.71 -3.74
N ILE A 188 -33.63 25.49 -3.73
CA ILE A 188 -33.95 26.46 -4.78
C ILE A 188 -33.77 27.85 -4.21
N ILE A 189 -33.01 28.67 -4.90
CA ILE A 189 -32.80 30.06 -4.56
C ILE A 189 -33.31 30.99 -5.67
N ASP A 190 -33.78 32.17 -5.32
CA ASP A 190 -33.92 33.27 -6.23
C ASP A 190 -32.56 33.97 -6.39
N THR A 191 -32.03 34.03 -7.61
CA THR A 191 -30.71 34.59 -7.84
C THR A 191 -30.71 36.13 -7.80
N THR A 192 -31.89 36.78 -7.74
CA THR A 192 -32.06 38.24 -7.69
C THR A 192 -31.67 38.80 -6.33
N ASP A 193 -32.12 38.15 -5.25
CA ASP A 193 -31.94 38.58 -3.88
C ASP A 193 -31.29 37.55 -2.97
N GLY A 194 -31.09 36.32 -3.50
CA GLY A 194 -30.47 35.20 -2.77
C GLY A 194 -31.44 34.52 -1.78
N GLN A 195 -32.73 34.85 -1.81
CA GLN A 195 -33.69 34.20 -0.93
C GLN A 195 -33.91 32.76 -1.29
N VAL A 196 -34.11 31.94 -0.25
CA VAL A 196 -34.42 30.52 -0.39
C VAL A 196 -35.92 30.38 -0.73
N VAL A 197 -36.18 29.78 -1.88
CA VAL A 197 -37.55 29.44 -2.34
C VAL A 197 -37.96 28.09 -1.76
N MET A 198 -37.09 27.11 -1.82
CA MET A 198 -37.30 25.74 -1.36
C MET A 198 -36.05 25.19 -0.67
N ASP A 199 -36.24 24.47 0.41
CA ASP A 199 -35.17 23.78 1.13
C ASP A 199 -35.71 22.47 1.72
N ASN A 200 -35.22 21.33 1.28
CA ASN A 200 -35.71 20.01 1.71
C ASN A 200 -35.15 19.53 3.06
N GLN A 201 -34.30 20.26 3.73
CA GLN A 201 -33.67 19.85 4.98
C GLN A 201 -33.65 20.89 6.11
N ASP A 202 -34.39 22.00 5.97
CA ASP A 202 -34.42 23.10 6.96
C ASP A 202 -33.01 23.62 7.33
N MET A 203 -32.07 23.50 6.45
CA MET A 203 -30.71 23.95 6.69
C MET A 203 -30.56 25.44 6.38
N LEU A 204 -31.02 26.27 7.28
CA LEU A 204 -30.89 27.74 7.28
C LEU A 204 -29.41 28.25 7.20
N ASP A 205 -28.43 27.35 7.18
CA ASP A 205 -27.01 27.70 7.21
C ASP A 205 -26.34 27.77 5.83
N TYR A 206 -27.11 27.85 4.74
CA TYR A 206 -26.55 28.04 3.39
C TYR A 206 -26.43 29.53 3.05
N ASP A 207 -25.59 30.23 3.75
CA ASP A 207 -25.11 31.54 3.27
C ASP A 207 -24.01 31.30 2.22
N ILE A 208 -24.47 31.11 0.96
CA ILE A 208 -23.58 31.03 -0.21
C ILE A 208 -22.83 32.37 -0.42
N SER A 209 -23.32 33.44 0.19
CA SER A 209 -22.74 34.78 0.07
C SER A 209 -21.49 34.97 0.92
N THR A 210 -21.32 34.18 1.96
CA THR A 210 -20.12 34.26 2.82
C THR A 210 -19.07 33.23 2.38
N THR A 211 -18.04 33.71 1.71
CA THR A 211 -16.83 32.94 1.32
C THR A 211 -16.02 32.44 2.53
N ASN A 212 -16.46 32.67 3.73
CA ASN A 212 -15.79 32.28 4.96
C ASN A 212 -16.13 30.84 5.35
N GLY A 213 -15.25 29.90 5.02
CA GLY A 213 -15.32 28.50 5.44
C GLY A 213 -15.44 27.47 4.33
N TYR A 214 -15.53 27.90 3.05
CA TYR A 214 -15.56 26.99 1.89
C TYR A 214 -14.26 27.07 1.11
N LYS A 215 -13.63 25.94 0.87
CA LYS A 215 -12.49 25.81 -0.02
C LYS A 215 -12.95 25.13 -1.31
N LEU A 216 -13.04 25.88 -2.40
CA LEU A 216 -13.30 25.32 -3.73
C LEU A 216 -12.12 24.42 -4.12
N LEU A 217 -12.40 23.15 -4.42
CA LEU A 217 -11.42 22.17 -4.89
C LEU A 217 -11.14 22.32 -6.40
N SER A 218 -12.03 23.00 -7.12
CA SER A 218 -11.87 23.33 -8.55
C SER A 218 -11.43 24.77 -8.72
N PRO A 219 -10.19 25.05 -9.15
CA PRO A 219 -9.52 26.33 -8.89
C PRO A 219 -9.90 27.49 -9.80
N LYS A 220 -10.84 27.41 -10.74
CA LYS A 220 -10.99 28.47 -11.77
C LYS A 220 -12.40 28.98 -12.08
N LYS A 221 -13.44 28.48 -11.43
CA LYS A 221 -14.80 28.96 -11.72
C LYS A 221 -15.32 29.79 -10.54
N ASN A 222 -15.65 31.05 -10.79
CA ASN A 222 -16.44 31.83 -9.85
C ASN A 222 -17.87 31.27 -9.86
N VAL A 223 -18.13 30.27 -8.98
CA VAL A 223 -19.39 29.53 -8.90
C VAL A 223 -20.54 30.47 -8.64
N LEU A 224 -20.41 31.41 -7.71
CA LEU A 224 -21.44 32.43 -7.42
C LEU A 224 -21.81 33.23 -8.68
N LYS A 225 -20.80 33.67 -9.44
CA LYS A 225 -21.06 34.41 -10.68
C LYS A 225 -21.79 33.54 -11.73
N GLN A 226 -21.54 32.22 -11.76
CA GLN A 226 -22.24 31.32 -12.66
C GLN A 226 -23.69 31.09 -12.22
N ILE A 227 -23.94 30.88 -10.95
CA ILE A 227 -25.27 30.76 -10.34
C ILE A 227 -26.08 32.04 -10.63
N HIS A 228 -25.54 33.22 -10.30
CA HIS A 228 -26.20 34.50 -10.60
C HIS A 228 -26.42 34.75 -12.10
N SER A 229 -25.66 34.14 -12.98
CA SER A 229 -25.85 34.21 -14.42
C SER A 229 -26.68 33.07 -15.00
N LEU A 230 -27.37 32.31 -14.17
CA LEU A 230 -28.25 31.21 -14.55
C LEU A 230 -27.57 30.17 -15.47
N LYS A 231 -26.34 29.77 -15.11
CA LYS A 231 -25.57 28.76 -15.85
C LYS A 231 -25.53 27.47 -15.08
N SER A 232 -25.69 26.37 -15.78
CA SER A 232 -25.52 25.02 -15.18
C SER A 232 -24.05 24.69 -14.95
N GLY A 233 -23.79 23.90 -13.92
CA GLY A 233 -22.47 23.37 -13.66
C GLY A 233 -22.41 22.49 -12.43
N ALA A 234 -21.22 21.92 -12.23
CA ALA A 234 -20.90 21.09 -11.06
C ALA A 234 -19.56 21.54 -10.46
N VAL A 235 -19.45 21.47 -9.14
CA VAL A 235 -18.24 21.83 -8.42
C VAL A 235 -18.07 20.99 -7.15
N ALA A 236 -16.83 20.66 -6.83
CA ALA A 236 -16.50 20.08 -5.53
C ALA A 236 -15.98 21.19 -4.59
N PHE A 237 -16.39 21.15 -3.35
CA PHE A 237 -15.95 22.08 -2.30
C PHE A 237 -15.72 21.36 -0.99
N GLU A 238 -14.99 21.97 -0.09
CA GLU A 238 -14.69 21.45 1.24
C GLU A 238 -15.27 22.39 2.30
N LYS A 239 -16.07 21.83 3.23
CA LYS A 239 -16.63 22.55 4.38
C LYS A 239 -16.34 21.78 5.66
N GLY A 240 -15.65 22.40 6.61
CA GLY A 240 -15.35 21.75 7.89
C GLY A 240 -14.51 20.48 7.80
N GLY A 241 -13.67 20.34 6.76
CA GLY A 241 -12.88 19.14 6.50
C GLY A 241 -13.60 18.05 5.70
N ASN A 242 -14.90 18.21 5.43
CA ASN A 242 -15.68 17.29 4.61
C ASN A 242 -15.80 17.79 3.18
N LYS A 243 -15.50 16.93 2.24
CA LYS A 243 -15.65 17.23 0.81
C LYS A 243 -17.09 16.98 0.39
N LYS A 244 -17.64 17.97 -0.32
CA LYS A 244 -19.02 17.95 -0.81
C LYS A 244 -19.04 18.28 -2.31
N TYR A 245 -20.07 17.82 -2.97
CA TYR A 245 -20.31 18.12 -4.39
C TYR A 245 -21.57 18.95 -4.52
N LEU A 246 -21.51 19.99 -5.35
CA LEU A 246 -22.60 20.89 -5.67
C LEU A 246 -22.88 20.82 -7.16
N ILE A 247 -24.14 20.58 -7.53
CA ILE A 247 -24.65 20.81 -8.86
C ILE A 247 -25.61 21.99 -8.81
N TYR A 248 -25.50 22.89 -9.76
CA TYR A 248 -26.36 24.05 -9.89
C TYR A 248 -26.96 24.09 -11.29
N LYS A 249 -28.27 24.37 -11.38
CA LYS A 249 -29.00 24.34 -12.64
C LYS A 249 -30.16 25.34 -12.64
N PRO A 250 -30.30 26.20 -13.66
CA PRO A 250 -31.38 27.14 -13.76
C PRO A 250 -32.73 26.43 -13.95
N VAL A 251 -33.69 26.79 -13.14
CA VAL A 251 -35.06 26.26 -13.24
C VAL A 251 -35.78 26.81 -14.45
N LYS A 252 -35.30 27.94 -15.07
CA LYS A 252 -35.90 28.64 -16.19
C LYS A 252 -37.33 29.15 -15.92
N ILE A 253 -37.64 29.31 -14.66
CA ILE A 253 -38.84 30.00 -14.17
C ILE A 253 -38.30 31.17 -13.38
N TYR A 254 -38.61 32.38 -13.77
CA TYR A 254 -38.00 33.57 -13.18
C TYR A 254 -36.48 33.46 -13.07
N ASN A 255 -35.89 33.88 -11.96
CA ASN A 255 -34.45 33.81 -11.72
C ASN A 255 -34.09 32.69 -10.73
N TRP A 256 -34.85 31.58 -10.76
CA TRP A 256 -34.61 30.48 -9.83
C TRP A 256 -33.50 29.54 -10.30
N GLU A 257 -32.66 29.19 -9.36
CA GLU A 257 -31.57 28.21 -9.53
C GLU A 257 -31.73 27.05 -8.55
N LEU A 258 -31.71 25.83 -9.08
CA LEU A 258 -31.68 24.62 -8.30
C LEU A 258 -30.22 24.30 -7.90
N LEU A 259 -30.00 24.09 -6.62
CA LEU A 259 -28.74 23.67 -6.03
C LEU A 259 -28.93 22.29 -5.40
N ILE A 260 -28.14 21.32 -5.83
CA ILE A 260 -28.12 19.97 -5.25
C ILE A 260 -26.76 19.74 -4.64
N THR A 261 -26.72 19.49 -3.33
CA THR A 261 -25.48 19.14 -2.64
C THR A 261 -25.52 17.73 -2.09
N ILE A 262 -24.36 17.08 -2.05
CA ILE A 262 -24.17 15.74 -1.51
C ILE A 262 -22.80 15.61 -0.90
N ASP A 263 -22.68 14.87 0.19
CA ASP A 263 -21.41 14.54 0.81
C ASP A 263 -20.63 13.52 -0.03
N GLU A 264 -19.28 13.61 -0.04
CA GLU A 264 -18.42 12.68 -0.79
C GLU A 264 -18.69 11.22 -0.41
N GLU A 265 -18.89 10.95 0.89
CA GLU A 265 -19.14 9.59 1.39
C GLU A 265 -20.43 9.00 0.82
N ASP A 266 -21.47 9.81 0.65
CA ASP A 266 -22.75 9.40 0.10
C ASP A 266 -22.76 9.36 -1.42
N ALA A 267 -22.10 10.32 -2.05
CA ALA A 267 -21.92 10.38 -3.50
C ALA A 267 -21.19 9.16 -4.04
N PHE A 268 -20.15 8.73 -3.32
CA PHE A 268 -19.26 7.65 -3.72
C PHE A 268 -19.35 6.43 -2.79
N ALA A 269 -20.50 6.15 -2.18
CA ALA A 269 -20.67 5.02 -1.27
C ALA A 269 -20.29 3.67 -1.92
N SER A 270 -20.63 3.47 -3.21
CA SER A 270 -20.17 2.32 -4.01
C SER A 270 -18.67 2.32 -4.27
N ALA A 271 -18.11 3.48 -4.60
CA ALA A 271 -16.68 3.64 -4.84
C ALA A 271 -15.83 3.44 -3.58
N LEU A 272 -16.34 3.81 -2.41
CA LEU A 272 -15.66 3.56 -1.13
C LEU A 272 -15.54 2.04 -0.85
N THR A 273 -16.55 1.28 -1.19
CA THR A 273 -16.51 -0.19 -1.10
C THR A 273 -15.48 -0.78 -2.06
N LEU A 274 -15.45 -0.30 -3.31
CA LEU A 274 -14.44 -0.66 -4.30
C LEU A 274 -13.03 -0.30 -3.81
N LYS A 275 -12.83 0.92 -3.28
CA LYS A 275 -11.55 1.37 -2.71
C LYS A 275 -11.06 0.43 -1.62
N LYS A 276 -11.95 0.01 -0.71
CA LYS A 276 -11.60 -0.94 0.35
C LYS A 276 -11.15 -2.29 -0.23
N ASN A 277 -11.88 -2.82 -1.22
CA ASN A 277 -11.55 -4.10 -1.86
C ASN A 277 -10.22 -4.04 -2.61
N TYR A 278 -9.96 -2.97 -3.37
CA TYR A 278 -8.67 -2.76 -4.05
C TYR A 278 -7.51 -2.61 -3.06
N MET A 279 -7.72 -1.90 -1.94
CA MET A 279 -6.69 -1.76 -0.89
C MET A 279 -6.32 -3.13 -0.31
N VAL A 280 -7.31 -3.97 0.01
CA VAL A 280 -7.06 -5.34 0.50
C VAL A 280 -6.29 -6.14 -0.55
N MET A 281 -6.66 -6.06 -1.83
CA MET A 281 -5.98 -6.77 -2.92
C MET A 281 -4.51 -6.35 -3.05
N VAL A 282 -4.21 -5.06 -3.03
CA VAL A 282 -2.84 -4.52 -3.07
C VAL A 282 -2.02 -4.98 -1.86
N ILE A 283 -2.60 -4.98 -0.66
CA ILE A 283 -1.94 -5.49 0.54
C ILE A 283 -1.60 -6.97 0.38
N CYS A 284 -2.52 -7.79 -0.12
CA CYS A 284 -2.28 -9.21 -0.39
C CYS A 284 -1.17 -9.41 -1.41
N GLU A 285 -1.14 -8.64 -2.50
CA GLU A 285 -0.08 -8.70 -3.52
C GLU A 285 1.29 -8.36 -2.95
N ILE A 286 1.39 -7.31 -2.10
CA ILE A 286 2.62 -6.93 -1.41
C ILE A 286 3.09 -8.04 -0.46
N LEU A 287 2.18 -8.66 0.30
CA LEU A 287 2.51 -9.77 1.20
C LEU A 287 3.06 -10.97 0.42
N ILE A 288 2.43 -11.35 -0.69
CA ILE A 288 2.89 -12.42 -1.57
C ILE A 288 4.30 -12.11 -2.11
N LEU A 289 4.53 -10.86 -2.53
CA LEU A 289 5.85 -10.41 -3.01
C LEU A 289 6.91 -10.55 -1.92
N LEU A 290 6.62 -10.11 -0.69
CA LEU A 290 7.54 -10.21 0.45
C LEU A 290 7.84 -11.67 0.80
N LEU A 291 6.85 -12.55 0.83
CA LEU A 291 7.03 -13.98 1.07
C LEU A 291 7.90 -14.62 -0.01
N TYR A 292 7.65 -14.27 -1.28
CA TYR A 292 8.47 -14.75 -2.40
C TYR A 292 9.92 -14.27 -2.29
N CYS A 293 10.16 -13.01 -1.97
CA CYS A 293 11.51 -12.49 -1.74
C CYS A 293 12.21 -13.19 -0.56
N GLY A 294 11.51 -13.38 0.56
CA GLY A 294 12.04 -14.11 1.71
C GLY A 294 12.41 -15.55 1.39
N PHE A 295 11.54 -16.27 0.69
CA PHE A 295 11.81 -17.63 0.22
C PHE A 295 13.05 -17.67 -0.70
N TYR A 296 13.14 -16.73 -1.62
CA TYR A 296 14.29 -16.67 -2.54
C TYR A 296 15.61 -16.40 -1.81
N ILE A 297 15.62 -15.44 -0.88
CA ILE A 297 16.81 -15.12 -0.07
C ILE A 297 17.29 -16.36 0.71
N THR A 298 16.35 -17.09 1.34
CA THR A 298 16.68 -18.31 2.09
C THR A 298 17.22 -19.40 1.18
N LYS A 299 16.64 -19.57 0.00
CA LYS A 299 17.10 -20.52 -1.01
C LYS A 299 18.53 -20.19 -1.48
N VAL A 300 18.79 -18.92 -1.79
CA VAL A 300 20.14 -18.46 -2.24
C VAL A 300 21.18 -18.69 -1.13
N ARG A 301 20.85 -18.35 0.12
CA ARG A 301 21.77 -18.59 1.26
C ARG A 301 22.10 -20.07 1.43
N ARG A 302 21.09 -20.97 1.37
CA ARG A 302 21.31 -22.42 1.46
C ARG A 302 22.18 -22.93 0.33
N MET A 303 21.93 -22.47 -0.91
CA MET A 303 22.74 -22.89 -2.06
C MET A 303 24.17 -22.37 -1.99
N SER A 304 24.39 -21.14 -1.51
CA SER A 304 25.72 -20.58 -1.31
C SER A 304 26.50 -21.39 -0.27
N LYS A 305 25.86 -21.73 0.87
CA LYS A 305 26.48 -22.56 1.89
C LYS A 305 26.90 -23.94 1.34
N LYS A 306 25.97 -24.61 0.64
CA LYS A 306 26.25 -25.92 0.03
C LYS A 306 27.35 -25.85 -1.05
N SER A 307 27.39 -24.74 -1.81
CA SER A 307 28.45 -24.53 -2.82
C SER A 307 29.82 -24.35 -2.18
N ASN A 308 29.90 -23.64 -1.04
CA ASN A 308 31.15 -23.47 -0.31
C ASN A 308 31.65 -24.79 0.27
N GLU A 309 30.76 -25.55 0.93
CA GLU A 309 31.08 -26.90 1.46
C GLU A 309 31.62 -27.80 0.35
N LEU A 310 30.97 -27.84 -0.81
CA LEU A 310 31.41 -28.65 -1.94
C LEU A 310 32.78 -28.20 -2.49
N THR A 311 33.05 -26.89 -2.49
CA THR A 311 34.36 -26.35 -2.95
C THR A 311 35.45 -26.74 -1.98
N GLU A 312 35.19 -26.74 -0.68
CA GLU A 312 36.15 -27.19 0.34
C GLU A 312 36.46 -28.68 0.17
N ASP A 313 35.41 -29.53 0.04
CA ASP A 313 35.58 -30.98 -0.17
C ASP A 313 36.38 -31.27 -1.45
N LEU A 314 36.12 -30.54 -2.52
CA LEU A 314 36.87 -30.64 -3.78
C LEU A 314 38.37 -30.26 -3.61
N ASN A 315 38.62 -29.21 -2.82
CA ASN A 315 40.01 -28.76 -2.55
C ASN A 315 40.78 -29.85 -1.77
N VAL A 316 40.17 -30.41 -0.73
CA VAL A 316 40.76 -31.51 0.04
C VAL A 316 41.05 -32.74 -0.86
N SER A 317 40.01 -33.14 -1.66
CA SER A 317 40.16 -34.27 -2.57
C SER A 317 41.29 -34.06 -3.61
N ASN A 318 41.35 -32.84 -4.21
CA ASN A 318 42.40 -32.52 -5.20
C ASN A 318 43.80 -32.53 -4.56
N THR A 319 43.95 -32.02 -3.33
CA THR A 319 45.22 -32.02 -2.62
C THR A 319 45.66 -33.47 -2.30
N LEU A 320 44.70 -34.32 -1.87
CA LEU A 320 45.00 -35.73 -1.62
C LEU A 320 45.48 -36.43 -2.90
N ILE A 321 44.80 -36.21 -4.02
CA ILE A 321 45.20 -36.78 -5.31
C ILE A 321 46.59 -36.31 -5.73
N GLN A 322 46.91 -35.02 -5.52
CA GLN A 322 48.25 -34.50 -5.79
C GLN A 322 49.32 -35.21 -4.94
N CYS A 323 49.11 -35.37 -3.64
CA CYS A 323 50.03 -36.07 -2.75
C CYS A 323 50.23 -37.53 -3.19
N VAL A 324 49.10 -38.26 -3.44
CA VAL A 324 49.17 -39.67 -3.86
C VAL A 324 49.89 -39.82 -5.23
N ARG A 325 49.66 -38.90 -6.15
CA ARG A 325 50.31 -38.89 -7.47
C ARG A 325 51.83 -38.68 -7.33
N LYS A 326 52.25 -37.75 -6.49
CA LYS A 326 53.67 -37.53 -6.19
C LYS A 326 54.32 -38.79 -5.61
N LEU A 327 53.65 -39.49 -4.67
CA LEU A 327 54.14 -40.74 -4.12
C LEU A 327 54.23 -41.88 -5.16
N SER A 328 53.41 -41.83 -6.20
CA SER A 328 53.37 -42.88 -7.23
C SER A 328 54.38 -42.61 -8.41
N ASP A 329 54.56 -41.37 -8.79
CA ASP A 329 55.36 -40.99 -9.97
C ASP A 329 56.88 -40.99 -9.67
N ASP A 330 57.30 -40.74 -8.40
CA ASP A 330 58.74 -40.60 -8.05
C ASP A 330 59.29 -41.79 -7.26
N ILE A 331 59.00 -43.02 -7.71
CA ILE A 331 59.43 -44.29 -7.05
C ILE A 331 60.96 -44.41 -6.92
N TYR A 332 61.76 -43.55 -7.60
CA TYR A 332 63.23 -43.63 -7.69
C TYR A 332 63.97 -42.36 -7.21
N LYS A 333 63.28 -41.41 -6.51
CA LYS A 333 63.92 -40.21 -5.98
C LYS A 333 63.70 -40.05 -4.48
N ASP A 334 64.78 -39.81 -3.73
CA ASP A 334 64.82 -39.51 -2.30
C ASP A 334 63.99 -38.27 -1.86
N SER A 335 63.36 -37.56 -2.78
CA SER A 335 62.67 -36.27 -2.54
C SER A 335 61.17 -36.34 -2.46
N SER A 336 60.55 -37.52 -2.57
CA SER A 336 59.07 -37.63 -2.69
C SER A 336 58.30 -37.23 -1.40
N ILE A 337 58.88 -37.49 -0.23
CA ILE A 337 58.21 -37.14 1.05
C ILE A 337 58.33 -35.62 1.29
N ASP A 338 59.48 -35.02 1.03
CA ASP A 338 59.66 -33.57 1.20
C ASP A 338 58.70 -32.75 0.30
N ASP A 339 58.50 -33.18 -0.96
CA ASP A 339 57.54 -32.56 -1.87
C ASP A 339 56.11 -32.65 -1.32
N ILE A 340 55.74 -33.73 -0.68
CA ILE A 340 54.42 -33.91 -0.04
C ILE A 340 54.28 -33.03 1.17
N LEU A 341 55.31 -32.95 2.02
CA LEU A 341 55.32 -32.07 3.17
C LEU A 341 55.21 -30.62 2.76
N GLN A 342 55.79 -30.23 1.62
CA GLN A 342 55.56 -28.91 1.03
C GLN A 342 54.10 -28.68 0.69
N ILE A 343 53.45 -29.59 -0.07
CA ILE A 343 52.04 -29.49 -0.47
C ILE A 343 51.14 -29.37 0.77
N ILE A 344 51.42 -30.16 1.79
CA ILE A 344 50.66 -30.17 3.04
C ILE A 344 50.86 -28.85 3.81
N CYS A 345 52.08 -28.37 3.91
CA CYS A 345 52.40 -27.11 4.55
C CYS A 345 51.73 -25.93 3.86
N GLU A 346 51.64 -25.95 2.51
CA GLU A 346 50.92 -24.98 1.71
C GLU A 346 49.38 -25.09 1.90
N PHE A 347 48.82 -26.32 1.95
CA PHE A 347 47.41 -26.56 2.15
C PHE A 347 46.93 -26.02 3.49
N TYR A 348 47.70 -26.24 4.58
CA TYR A 348 47.38 -25.72 5.91
C TYR A 348 47.86 -24.28 6.13
N GLN A 349 48.63 -23.72 5.18
CA GLN A 349 49.41 -22.49 5.36
C GLN A 349 50.23 -22.51 6.68
N ALA A 350 50.76 -23.67 6.99
CA ALA A 350 51.48 -23.92 8.19
C ALA A 350 52.91 -23.34 8.17
N GLU A 351 53.52 -23.25 9.31
CA GLU A 351 54.92 -22.80 9.43
C GLU A 351 55.86 -23.94 9.20
N ARG A 352 55.48 -25.17 9.60
CA ARG A 352 56.27 -26.38 9.49
C ARG A 352 55.40 -27.62 9.40
N CYS A 353 55.81 -28.60 8.61
CA CYS A 353 55.26 -29.96 8.57
C CYS A 353 56.41 -30.98 8.70
N TYR A 354 56.19 -32.04 9.45
CA TYR A 354 57.21 -33.06 9.62
C TYR A 354 56.65 -34.45 9.89
N VAL A 355 57.47 -35.46 9.52
CA VAL A 355 57.24 -36.87 9.79
C VAL A 355 58.41 -37.40 10.56
N LEU A 356 58.12 -38.04 11.72
CA LEU A 356 59.12 -38.74 12.54
C LEU A 356 58.87 -40.23 12.45
N ASP A 357 59.83 -41.02 11.96
CA ASP A 357 59.81 -42.47 12.01
C ASP A 357 60.65 -42.91 13.22
N LEU A 358 60.02 -43.46 14.20
CA LEU A 358 60.62 -43.75 15.52
C LEU A 358 60.67 -45.27 15.80
N ASP A 359 61.85 -45.74 16.16
CA ASP A 359 62.07 -47.04 16.74
C ASP A 359 61.96 -46.92 18.28
N MET A 360 60.80 -47.21 18.79
CA MET A 360 60.47 -47.07 20.20
C MET A 360 61.20 -48.10 21.06
N ASP A 361 61.47 -49.27 20.49
CA ASP A 361 62.15 -50.37 21.21
C ASP A 361 63.63 -50.07 21.43
N ASN A 362 64.28 -49.48 20.44
CA ASN A 362 65.70 -49.11 20.48
C ASN A 362 65.91 -47.59 20.83
N LYS A 363 64.88 -46.86 21.12
CA LYS A 363 64.88 -45.39 21.41
C LYS A 363 65.69 -44.58 20.38
N LYS A 364 65.40 -44.82 19.12
CA LYS A 364 66.08 -44.15 18.01
C LYS A 364 65.04 -43.63 16.99
N ALA A 365 65.42 -42.57 16.27
CA ALA A 365 64.72 -42.17 15.06
C ALA A 365 65.31 -42.95 13.88
N ASN A 366 64.44 -43.61 13.11
CA ASN A 366 64.80 -44.28 11.88
C ASN A 366 64.82 -43.34 10.67
N GLY A 367 63.93 -42.31 10.68
CA GLY A 367 63.84 -41.31 9.64
C GLY A 367 63.20 -40.01 10.16
N ILE A 368 63.70 -38.93 9.68
CA ILE A 368 63.21 -37.56 9.99
C ILE A 368 63.02 -36.84 8.67
N TYR A 369 61.77 -36.44 8.36
CA TYR A 369 61.44 -35.67 7.19
C TYR A 369 60.78 -34.38 7.66
N GLU A 370 61.26 -33.22 7.14
CA GLU A 370 60.79 -31.91 7.58
C GLU A 370 60.73 -30.93 6.45
N TYR A 371 59.65 -30.14 6.38
CA TYR A 371 59.49 -29.00 5.52
C TYR A 371 59.00 -27.78 6.31
N GLY A 372 59.72 -26.66 6.25
CA GLY A 372 59.39 -25.43 6.96
C GLY A 372 59.84 -24.17 6.29
N LYS A 373 59.14 -23.06 6.52
CA LYS A 373 59.43 -21.75 5.98
C LYS A 373 60.59 -21.01 6.66
N ARG A 374 61.04 -21.50 7.83
CA ARG A 374 62.12 -20.89 8.61
C ARG A 374 63.16 -21.95 8.98
N HIS A 375 64.34 -21.83 8.38
CA HIS A 375 65.41 -22.78 8.62
C HIS A 375 66.23 -22.56 9.89
N ASP A 376 66.18 -21.36 10.52
CA ASP A 376 67.25 -20.94 11.42
C ASP A 376 67.00 -21.11 12.91
N ASP A 377 65.75 -21.45 13.35
CA ASP A 377 65.44 -21.41 14.80
C ASP A 377 64.72 -22.67 15.36
N ILE A 378 64.55 -23.74 14.61
CA ILE A 378 63.69 -24.84 15.03
C ILE A 378 64.41 -26.17 14.87
N HIS A 379 64.80 -26.76 15.98
CA HIS A 379 65.53 -28.05 16.02
C HIS A 379 64.53 -29.21 16.14
N ILE A 380 64.24 -29.93 15.05
CA ILE A 380 63.39 -31.14 15.06
C ILE A 380 63.95 -32.23 15.99
N GLU A 381 65.26 -32.24 16.22
CA GLU A 381 65.90 -33.11 17.18
C GLU A 381 65.34 -33.01 18.58
N ASN A 382 64.83 -31.84 18.98
CA ASN A 382 64.15 -31.67 20.26
C ASN A 382 62.82 -32.40 20.29
N MET A 383 62.08 -32.47 19.17
CA MET A 383 60.82 -33.24 19.08
C MET A 383 61.08 -34.72 19.07
N VAL A 384 62.12 -35.17 18.37
CA VAL A 384 62.54 -36.57 18.42
C VAL A 384 62.92 -36.96 19.83
N ARG A 385 63.72 -36.18 20.53
CA ARG A 385 64.10 -36.41 21.92
C ARG A 385 62.89 -36.44 22.85
N LEU A 386 61.94 -35.47 22.69
CA LEU A 386 60.72 -35.44 23.44
C LEU A 386 59.92 -36.75 23.29
N CYS A 387 59.73 -37.17 22.03
CA CYS A 387 58.98 -38.43 21.76
C CYS A 387 59.64 -39.66 22.36
N LEU A 388 60.97 -39.72 22.31
CA LEU A 388 61.73 -40.87 22.81
C LEU A 388 61.93 -40.91 24.33
N GLU A 389 62.09 -39.74 24.97
CA GLU A 389 62.27 -39.62 26.42
C GLU A 389 60.93 -39.71 27.20
N HIS A 390 59.85 -39.29 26.62
CA HIS A 390 58.51 -39.25 27.25
C HIS A 390 57.48 -40.14 26.56
N MET A 391 57.88 -41.31 26.14
CA MET A 391 57.02 -42.28 25.42
C MET A 391 55.71 -42.57 26.08
N ASP A 392 55.71 -42.74 27.41
CA ASP A 392 54.45 -43.04 28.13
C ASP A 392 53.43 -41.87 28.00
N LEU A 393 53.90 -40.66 28.08
CA LEU A 393 53.06 -39.48 27.88
C LEU A 393 52.52 -39.37 26.44
N VAL A 394 53.36 -39.68 25.46
CA VAL A 394 52.99 -39.71 24.05
C VAL A 394 51.94 -40.83 23.81
N ASN A 395 52.18 -42.00 24.33
CA ASN A 395 51.19 -43.12 24.25
C ASN A 395 49.90 -42.77 24.92
N GLN A 396 49.94 -42.21 26.14
CA GLN A 396 48.72 -41.77 26.86
C GLN A 396 47.97 -40.67 26.12
N PHE A 397 48.70 -39.76 25.46
CA PHE A 397 48.09 -38.67 24.65
C PHE A 397 47.30 -39.24 23.47
N PHE A 398 47.75 -40.35 22.87
CA PHE A 398 47.07 -40.97 21.72
C PHE A 398 46.17 -42.18 22.08
N GLU A 399 46.02 -42.52 23.36
CA GLU A 399 45.37 -43.74 23.79
C GLU A 399 43.93 -43.92 23.29
N ASN A 400 43.20 -42.78 23.11
CA ASN A 400 41.81 -42.77 22.70
C ASN A 400 41.52 -42.04 21.37
N GLN A 401 42.53 -41.52 20.66
CA GLN A 401 42.30 -40.74 19.46
C GLN A 401 43.31 -41.05 18.35
N LYS A 402 42.82 -41.00 17.11
CA LYS A 402 43.67 -41.19 15.91
C LYS A 402 44.46 -39.95 15.49
N SER A 403 43.97 -38.76 15.87
CA SER A 403 44.58 -37.48 15.55
C SER A 403 44.18 -36.41 16.56
N TYR A 404 45.06 -35.45 16.79
CA TYR A 404 44.79 -34.29 17.65
C TYR A 404 44.98 -33.00 16.93
N TYR A 405 44.09 -32.04 17.20
CA TYR A 405 44.31 -30.63 16.90
C TYR A 405 44.31 -29.88 18.22
N ILE A 406 45.41 -29.24 18.54
CA ILE A 406 45.57 -28.33 19.66
C ILE A 406 45.51 -26.94 19.09
N GLU A 407 44.45 -26.18 19.41
CA GLU A 407 44.23 -24.85 18.93
C GLU A 407 45.14 -23.83 19.62
N ASP A 408 45.33 -24.02 20.94
CA ASP A 408 46.18 -23.15 21.76
C ASP A 408 46.93 -24.00 22.81
N VAL A 409 48.21 -24.18 22.52
CA VAL A 409 49.12 -24.95 23.39
C VAL A 409 49.16 -24.43 24.82
N THR A 410 49.02 -23.10 25.00
CA THR A 410 49.06 -22.47 26.33
C THR A 410 47.79 -22.72 27.17
N ARG A 411 46.72 -23.03 26.52
CA ARG A 411 45.42 -23.32 27.18
C ARG A 411 45.21 -24.81 27.40
N GLU A 412 45.57 -25.61 26.41
CA GLU A 412 45.18 -27.01 26.35
C GLU A 412 46.22 -27.95 26.98
N ILE A 413 47.50 -27.54 27.03
CA ILE A 413 48.57 -28.34 27.61
C ILE A 413 48.97 -27.76 28.98
N PRO A 414 48.97 -28.59 30.06
CA PRO A 414 49.42 -28.14 31.38
C PRO A 414 50.87 -27.66 31.36
N SER A 415 51.14 -26.50 31.94
CA SER A 415 52.47 -25.91 32.01
C SER A 415 53.54 -26.75 32.72
N THR A 416 53.09 -27.75 33.51
CA THR A 416 53.97 -28.72 34.17
C THR A 416 54.39 -29.89 33.27
N SER A 417 53.76 -29.99 32.09
CA SER A 417 54.05 -31.09 31.15
C SER A 417 55.38 -30.84 30.44
N PRO A 418 56.24 -31.83 30.25
CA PRO A 418 57.44 -31.72 29.40
C PRO A 418 57.12 -31.35 27.95
N ILE A 419 55.95 -31.76 27.47
CA ILE A 419 55.44 -31.41 26.12
C ILE A 419 55.21 -29.90 26.00
N TYR A 420 54.67 -29.25 27.02
CA TYR A 420 54.42 -27.80 27.03
C TYR A 420 55.74 -27.03 26.87
N SER A 421 56.73 -27.33 27.67
CA SER A 421 58.05 -26.65 27.62
C SER A 421 58.74 -26.81 26.24
N SER A 422 58.60 -27.98 25.65
CA SER A 422 59.17 -28.25 24.31
C SER A 422 58.43 -27.48 23.22
N PHE A 423 57.08 -27.39 23.29
CA PHE A 423 56.31 -26.65 22.30
C PHE A 423 56.58 -25.13 22.39
N ILE A 424 56.65 -24.60 23.62
CA ILE A 424 56.99 -23.16 23.80
C ILE A 424 58.39 -22.85 23.30
N GLN A 425 59.38 -23.71 23.58
CA GLN A 425 60.72 -23.50 23.09
C GLN A 425 60.80 -23.49 21.56
N GLN A 426 59.94 -24.26 20.91
CA GLN A 426 59.88 -24.36 19.45
C GLN A 426 58.89 -23.39 18.83
N LYS A 427 58.30 -22.44 19.60
CA LYS A 427 57.34 -21.46 19.16
C LYS A 427 56.08 -22.06 18.54
N ILE A 428 55.68 -23.27 18.96
CA ILE A 428 54.46 -23.91 18.51
C ILE A 428 53.30 -23.38 19.34
N GLN A 429 52.40 -22.66 18.66
CA GLN A 429 51.17 -22.12 19.28
C GLN A 429 49.97 -23.05 19.09
N SER A 430 49.88 -23.67 17.91
CA SER A 430 48.88 -24.66 17.56
C SER A 430 49.51 -25.81 16.79
N ILE A 431 48.93 -27.01 16.85
CA ILE A 431 49.51 -28.17 16.17
C ILE A 431 48.44 -29.20 15.81
N ILE A 432 48.54 -29.76 14.61
CA ILE A 432 47.82 -30.97 14.23
C ILE A 432 48.84 -32.13 14.28
N VAL A 433 48.51 -33.20 15.01
CA VAL A 433 49.37 -34.37 15.15
C VAL A 433 48.58 -35.64 14.85
N VAL A 434 49.17 -36.51 14.01
CA VAL A 434 48.62 -37.81 13.65
C VAL A 434 49.69 -38.86 13.90
N PRO A 435 49.43 -39.88 14.76
CA PRO A 435 50.40 -40.93 15.03
C PRO A 435 50.44 -42.00 13.94
N PHE A 436 51.62 -42.51 13.64
CA PHE A 436 51.76 -43.75 12.86
C PHE A 436 51.62 -44.92 13.81
N MET A 437 50.65 -45.80 13.62
CA MET A 437 50.39 -46.94 14.43
C MET A 437 50.78 -48.23 13.71
N ASP A 438 51.41 -49.12 14.45
CA ASP A 438 51.66 -50.48 14.04
C ASP A 438 51.39 -51.44 15.25
N ASN A 439 50.48 -52.41 15.07
CA ASN A 439 50.05 -53.34 16.13
C ASN A 439 49.73 -52.63 17.48
N GLN A 440 49.01 -51.51 17.42
CA GLN A 440 48.67 -50.66 18.55
C GLN A 440 49.84 -49.94 19.25
N LYS A 441 51.02 -49.96 18.65
CA LYS A 441 52.17 -49.19 19.14
C LYS A 441 52.42 -48.02 18.21
N ILE A 442 52.81 -46.88 18.76
CA ILE A 442 53.23 -45.71 17.99
C ILE A 442 54.62 -46.01 17.39
N LYS A 443 54.71 -45.87 16.10
CA LYS A 443 55.96 -45.98 15.32
C LYS A 443 56.49 -44.64 14.83
N GLY A 444 55.71 -43.61 14.99
CA GLY A 444 56.07 -42.26 14.57
C GLY A 444 54.92 -41.29 14.67
N VAL A 445 55.16 -40.08 14.27
CA VAL A 445 54.16 -39.00 14.24
C VAL A 445 54.29 -38.18 12.96
N PHE A 446 53.13 -37.75 12.46
CA PHE A 446 53.01 -36.73 11.44
C PHE A 446 52.42 -35.48 12.07
N ALA A 447 53.10 -34.34 11.92
CA ALA A 447 52.69 -33.13 12.56
C ALA A 447 52.73 -31.92 11.62
N VAL A 448 51.81 -30.97 11.90
CA VAL A 448 51.68 -29.69 11.20
C VAL A 448 51.62 -28.59 12.24
N ASP A 449 52.68 -27.78 12.33
CA ASP A 449 52.80 -26.71 13.30
C ASP A 449 52.23 -25.40 12.79
N ASN A 450 51.50 -24.70 13.66
CA ASN A 450 50.93 -23.38 13.41
C ASN A 450 50.08 -23.29 12.12
N PRO A 451 49.11 -24.22 11.91
CA PRO A 451 48.22 -24.14 10.75
C PRO A 451 47.36 -22.86 10.80
N LYS A 452 47.23 -22.13 9.69
CA LYS A 452 46.44 -20.89 9.59
C LYS A 452 45.11 -21.09 8.89
N GLN A 453 44.98 -22.19 8.13
CA GLN A 453 43.73 -22.59 7.47
C GLN A 453 43.54 -24.11 7.48
N ASN A 454 42.36 -24.56 7.14
CA ASN A 454 41.98 -25.97 6.99
C ASN A 454 42.27 -26.84 8.22
N TYR A 455 42.49 -26.25 9.39
CA TYR A 455 42.87 -26.94 10.63
C TYR A 455 41.81 -27.96 11.13
N TYR A 456 40.55 -27.85 10.67
CA TYR A 456 39.50 -28.81 10.94
C TYR A 456 39.59 -30.07 10.05
N GLN A 457 40.39 -30.05 9.00
CA GLN A 457 40.58 -31.16 8.05
C GLN A 457 41.62 -32.16 8.52
N LYS A 458 41.58 -32.60 9.80
CA LYS A 458 42.51 -33.56 10.35
C LYS A 458 42.44 -34.94 9.70
N ASP A 459 41.21 -35.35 9.25
CA ASP A 459 40.97 -36.63 8.59
C ASP A 459 41.76 -36.73 7.24
N PHE A 460 42.07 -35.58 6.64
CA PHE A 460 42.96 -35.52 5.46
C PHE A 460 44.39 -35.99 5.80
N LEU A 461 44.95 -35.55 6.95
CA LEU A 461 46.26 -36.01 7.40
C LEU A 461 46.22 -37.50 7.80
N GLU A 462 45.16 -37.98 8.44
CA GLU A 462 45.02 -39.42 8.75
C GLU A 462 45.03 -40.26 7.48
N SER A 463 44.36 -39.80 6.42
CA SER A 463 44.37 -40.49 5.14
C SER A 463 45.76 -40.51 4.50
N LEU A 464 46.51 -39.39 4.57
CA LEU A 464 47.84 -39.28 4.04
C LEU A 464 48.86 -40.09 4.82
N CYS A 465 48.72 -40.23 6.16
CA CYS A 465 49.59 -41.05 6.99
C CYS A 465 49.73 -42.48 6.48
N PHE A 466 48.66 -43.09 5.99
CA PHE A 466 48.70 -44.41 5.39
C PHE A 466 49.61 -44.47 4.17
N PHE A 467 49.47 -43.49 3.27
CA PHE A 467 50.30 -43.45 2.04
C PHE A 467 51.77 -43.14 2.33
N ILE A 468 52.04 -42.21 3.23
CA ILE A 468 53.43 -41.85 3.64
C ILE A 468 54.09 -43.06 4.32
N LYS A 469 53.38 -43.73 5.25
CA LYS A 469 53.93 -44.94 5.87
C LYS A 469 54.29 -46.02 4.87
N THR A 470 53.42 -46.26 3.87
CA THR A 470 53.69 -47.22 2.80
C THR A 470 54.92 -46.82 1.95
N ALA A 471 55.08 -45.55 1.70
CA ALA A 471 56.25 -45.02 0.97
C ALA A 471 57.54 -45.21 1.76
N MET A 472 57.52 -44.89 3.05
CA MET A 472 58.68 -45.05 3.93
C MET A 472 59.12 -46.54 4.07
N GLU A 473 58.15 -47.45 4.20
CA GLU A 473 58.40 -48.88 4.25
C GLU A 473 59.07 -49.38 2.97
N ARG A 474 58.60 -48.90 1.83
CA ARG A 474 59.14 -49.22 0.50
C ARG A 474 60.55 -48.65 0.32
N GLU A 475 60.83 -47.42 0.77
CA GLU A 475 62.18 -46.84 0.77
C GLU A 475 63.18 -47.68 1.58
N LYS A 476 62.76 -48.18 2.76
CA LYS A 476 63.57 -49.10 3.61
C LYS A 476 63.87 -50.42 2.91
N GLU A 477 62.87 -51.02 2.25
CA GLU A 477 63.05 -52.25 1.50
C GLU A 477 64.03 -52.09 0.33
N LEU A 478 63.92 -50.99 -0.41
CA LEU A 478 64.82 -50.67 -1.51
C LEU A 478 66.26 -50.42 -1.05
N SER A 479 66.46 -49.76 0.08
CA SER A 479 67.78 -49.51 0.64
C SER A 479 68.47 -50.81 1.12
N LEU A 480 67.68 -51.83 1.54
CA LEU A 480 68.17 -53.14 1.93
C LEU A 480 68.56 -54.03 0.74
N ILE A 481 68.01 -53.75 -0.47
CA ILE A 481 68.29 -54.49 -1.71
C ILE A 481 69.54 -53.93 -2.40
N HIS A 482 69.93 -52.69 -2.11
CA HIS A 482 71.07 -52.00 -2.71
C HIS A 482 72.35 -52.12 -1.85
N ILE A 483 72.34 -52.84 -0.75
CA ILE A 483 73.54 -53.28 0.01
C ILE A 483 73.87 -54.71 -0.36
#